data_dd40ddef022545fd2fdde4d6127000c5
#
_entry.id   dd40ddef022545fd2fdde4d6127000c5
#
_cell.length_a   1.000
_cell.length_b   1.000
_cell.length_c   1.000
_cell.angle_alpha   90.00
_cell.angle_beta   90.00
_cell.angle_gamma   90.00
#
_symmetry.space_group_name_H-M   'P 1'
#
loop_
_entity.id
_entity.type
_entity.pdbx_description
1 polymer ?
#
loop_
_entity_poly.entity_id
_entity_poly.type
_entity_poly.pdbx_seq_one_letter_code
_entity_poly.pdbx_strand_id
1 'polypeptide(L)'
;MKQLLLAGLATTLIFTACKRERYYDLTAGKYINLEKDEKTGRMVSTETHEPVYIYVDTETKDTIYGATGDVVNGHVVKTSEGKYDIDDEYKIKYGDYKKKVDGDEVKIKDGDTKIKIEDGEKKVKKDD
;
A
#
# COMPACT_ATOMS: atom_id res chain seq x y z
N MET A 1 -22.21 9.33 -52.19
CA MET A 1 -21.56 10.33 -51.62
C MET A 1 -21.80 10.58 -50.17
N LYS A 2 -22.43 9.85 -49.47
CA LYS A 2 -22.65 10.10 -48.12
C LYS A 2 -21.97 9.16 -47.22
N GLN A 3 -21.15 8.39 -47.71
CA GLN A 3 -20.58 7.41 -46.90
C GLN A 3 -19.33 7.78 -46.18
N LEU A 4 -19.03 8.98 -46.21
CA LEU A 4 -17.76 9.43 -45.67
C LEU A 4 -17.67 9.55 -44.18
N LEU A 5 -18.77 9.38 -43.52
CA LEU A 5 -18.83 9.74 -42.12
C LEU A 5 -18.40 8.66 -41.16
N LEU A 6 -18.11 7.52 -41.68
CA LEU A 6 -17.86 6.39 -40.80
C LEU A 6 -16.42 6.22 -40.34
N ALA A 7 -15.52 6.93 -40.92
CA ALA A 7 -14.12 6.69 -40.64
C ALA A 7 -13.65 7.29 -39.34
N GLY A 8 -14.35 8.24 -38.79
CA GLY A 8 -13.89 8.95 -37.60
C GLY A 8 -14.22 8.31 -36.27
N LEU A 9 -15.07 7.32 -36.28
CA LEU A 9 -15.58 6.79 -35.04
C LEU A 9 -14.73 5.71 -34.39
N ALA A 10 -13.92 5.05 -35.16
CA ALA A 10 -13.16 3.93 -34.65
C ALA A 10 -11.97 4.33 -33.80
N THR A 11 -11.50 5.55 -33.95
CA THR A 11 -10.26 5.95 -33.32
C THR A 11 -10.37 6.28 -31.85
N THR A 12 -11.52 6.66 -31.39
CA THR A 12 -11.68 7.10 -30.02
C THR A 12 -11.69 5.97 -28.99
N LEU A 13 -11.99 4.77 -29.42
CA LEU A 13 -12.08 3.65 -28.50
C LEU A 13 -10.74 3.12 -28.04
N ILE A 14 -9.68 3.41 -28.75
CA ILE A 14 -8.36 2.86 -28.47
C ILE A 14 -7.74 3.48 -27.22
N PHE A 15 -8.05 4.71 -26.93
CA PHE A 15 -7.47 5.41 -25.79
C PHE A 15 -7.97 4.94 -24.44
N THR A 16 -9.14 4.37 -24.37
CA THR A 16 -9.70 3.89 -23.11
C THR A 16 -9.08 2.59 -22.65
N ALA A 17 -8.49 1.84 -23.56
CA ALA A 17 -7.85 0.57 -23.24
C ALA A 17 -6.44 0.71 -22.66
N CYS A 18 -5.87 1.91 -22.68
CA CYS A 18 -4.48 2.13 -22.26
C CYS A 18 -4.31 2.52 -20.80
N LYS A 19 -5.37 2.59 -20.03
CA LYS A 19 -5.25 2.90 -18.61
C LYS A 19 -4.73 1.68 -17.85
N ARG A 20 -3.55 1.80 -17.32
CA ARG A 20 -2.98 0.79 -16.46
C ARG A 20 -3.37 1.10 -15.02
N GLU A 21 -3.65 0.07 -14.29
CA GLU A 21 -3.87 0.18 -12.86
C GLU A 21 -2.53 0.47 -12.18
N ARG A 22 -2.55 1.38 -11.25
CA ARG A 22 -1.34 1.88 -10.59
C ARG A 22 -0.76 0.90 -9.59
N TYR A 23 -1.60 0.12 -8.94
CA TYR A 23 -1.20 -0.73 -7.83
C TYR A 23 -1.14 -2.19 -8.24
N TYR A 24 -0.20 -2.91 -7.65
CA TYR A 24 -0.05 -4.34 -7.88
C TYR A 24 -0.22 -5.08 -6.55
N ASP A 25 -1.22 -5.95 -6.47
CA ASP A 25 -1.47 -6.78 -5.29
C ASP A 25 -0.54 -7.99 -5.30
N LEU A 26 0.40 -8.04 -4.36
CA LEU A 26 1.34 -9.14 -4.28
C LEU A 26 0.69 -10.46 -3.91
N THR A 27 -0.35 -10.42 -3.09
CA THR A 27 -1.06 -11.64 -2.66
C THR A 27 -1.84 -12.26 -3.82
N ALA A 28 -2.57 -11.43 -4.57
CA ALA A 28 -3.36 -11.90 -5.71
C ALA A 28 -2.53 -12.07 -6.99
N GLY A 29 -1.37 -11.41 -7.07
CA GLY A 29 -0.52 -11.47 -8.25
C GLY A 29 -1.09 -10.74 -9.46
N LYS A 30 -1.82 -9.65 -9.24
CA LYS A 30 -2.45 -8.89 -10.32
C LYS A 30 -2.48 -7.40 -10.04
N TYR A 31 -2.64 -6.61 -11.09
CA TYR A 31 -2.86 -5.18 -10.97
C TYR A 31 -4.27 -4.89 -10.48
N ILE A 32 -4.40 -3.92 -9.61
CA ILE A 32 -5.66 -3.52 -8.98
C ILE A 32 -5.78 -2.02 -8.86
N ASN A 33 -7.00 -1.55 -8.66
CA ASN A 33 -7.28 -0.20 -8.21
C ASN A 33 -7.64 -0.25 -6.72
N LEU A 34 -7.26 0.77 -5.99
CA LEU A 34 -7.49 0.86 -4.55
C LEU A 34 -8.40 2.04 -4.21
N GLU A 35 -9.20 1.85 -3.18
CA GLU A 35 -9.95 2.91 -2.55
C GLU A 35 -9.81 2.79 -1.03
N LYS A 36 -10.03 3.88 -0.32
CA LYS A 36 -9.95 3.89 1.13
C LYS A 36 -11.31 3.56 1.72
N ASP A 37 -11.36 2.53 2.56
CA ASP A 37 -12.55 2.21 3.32
C ASP A 37 -12.67 3.21 4.48
N GLU A 38 -13.72 4.02 4.46
CA GLU A 38 -13.93 5.05 5.47
C GLU A 38 -14.17 4.49 6.87
N LYS A 39 -14.67 3.26 6.97
CA LYS A 39 -14.96 2.63 8.26
C LYS A 39 -13.69 2.14 8.96
N THR A 40 -12.78 1.54 8.20
CA THR A 40 -11.57 0.94 8.77
C THR A 40 -10.31 1.77 8.53
N GLY A 41 -10.35 2.70 7.59
CA GLY A 41 -9.18 3.47 7.16
C GLY A 41 -8.20 2.67 6.30
N ARG A 42 -8.53 1.43 5.96
CA ARG A 42 -7.67 0.55 5.17
C ARG A 42 -7.91 0.74 3.68
N MET A 43 -6.90 0.43 2.91
CA MET A 43 -7.04 0.39 1.46
C MET A 43 -7.65 -0.95 1.05
N VAL A 44 -8.67 -0.89 0.23
CA VAL A 44 -9.40 -2.06 -0.27
C VAL A 44 -9.41 -2.06 -1.79
N SER A 45 -9.53 -3.24 -2.37
CA SER A 45 -9.68 -3.37 -3.82
C SER A 45 -11.04 -2.82 -4.25
N THR A 46 -11.06 -2.02 -5.30
CA THR A 46 -12.31 -1.47 -5.84
C THR A 46 -13.21 -2.55 -6.44
N GLU A 47 -12.64 -3.68 -6.86
CA GLU A 47 -13.41 -4.79 -7.41
C GLU A 47 -14.08 -5.64 -6.34
N THR A 48 -13.31 -6.04 -5.33
CA THR A 48 -13.77 -7.01 -4.33
C THR A 48 -14.22 -6.37 -3.03
N HIS A 49 -13.82 -5.10 -2.81
CA HIS A 49 -14.02 -4.38 -1.55
C HIS A 49 -13.34 -5.05 -0.35
N GLU A 50 -12.39 -5.92 -0.62
CA GLU A 50 -11.61 -6.60 0.41
C GLU A 50 -10.29 -5.87 0.67
N PRO A 51 -9.79 -5.90 1.92
CA PRO A 51 -8.51 -5.31 2.25
C PRO A 51 -7.37 -5.96 1.47
N VAL A 52 -6.44 -5.15 0.98
CA VAL A 52 -5.24 -5.63 0.30
C VAL A 52 -4.11 -5.67 1.32
N TYR A 53 -3.49 -6.83 1.45
CA TYR A 53 -2.50 -7.07 2.50
C TYR A 53 -1.17 -6.35 2.22
N ILE A 54 -0.59 -6.60 1.05
CA ILE A 54 0.65 -5.96 0.61
C ILE A 54 0.49 -5.59 -0.85
N TYR A 55 0.79 -4.37 -1.20
CA TYR A 55 0.72 -3.92 -2.58
C TYR A 55 1.90 -3.04 -2.94
N VAL A 56 2.19 -2.96 -4.23
CA VAL A 56 3.24 -2.11 -4.79
C VAL A 56 2.59 -0.94 -5.53
N ASP A 57 3.03 0.27 -5.20
CA ASP A 57 2.73 1.44 -6.00
C ASP A 57 3.71 1.48 -7.17
N THR A 58 3.23 1.21 -8.36
CA THR A 58 4.10 1.11 -9.53
C THR A 58 4.66 2.44 -10.01
N GLU A 59 4.08 3.56 -9.60
CA GLU A 59 4.62 4.89 -9.91
C GLU A 59 5.81 5.23 -9.03
N THR A 60 5.70 5.02 -7.72
CA THR A 60 6.77 5.32 -6.77
C THR A 60 7.72 4.14 -6.59
N LYS A 61 7.29 2.95 -6.97
CA LYS A 61 7.99 1.68 -6.76
C LYS A 61 8.13 1.29 -5.29
N ASP A 62 7.26 1.82 -4.46
CA ASP A 62 7.22 1.48 -3.04
C ASP A 62 6.30 0.29 -2.80
N THR A 63 6.74 -0.58 -1.91
CA THR A 63 5.92 -1.68 -1.38
C THR A 63 5.27 -1.22 -0.09
N ILE A 64 3.96 -1.38 0.00
CA ILE A 64 3.16 -0.79 1.08
C ILE A 64 2.40 -1.89 1.82
N TYR A 65 2.44 -1.80 3.15
CA TYR A 65 1.65 -2.67 4.02
C TYR A 65 0.23 -2.11 4.12
N GLY A 66 -0.75 -2.85 3.62
CA GLY A 66 -2.13 -2.37 3.50
C GLY A 66 -2.82 -2.06 4.82
N ALA A 67 -2.45 -2.74 5.90
CA ALA A 67 -3.05 -2.53 7.20
C ALA A 67 -2.70 -1.17 7.83
N THR A 68 -1.50 -0.67 7.57
CA THR A 68 -1.00 0.56 8.20
C THR A 68 -0.68 1.68 7.23
N GLY A 69 -0.51 1.35 5.95
CA GLY A 69 -0.04 2.29 4.95
C GLY A 69 1.46 2.54 4.99
N ASP A 70 2.20 1.78 5.78
CA ASP A 70 3.65 1.93 5.90
C ASP A 70 4.37 1.43 4.64
N VAL A 71 5.39 2.14 4.23
CA VAL A 71 6.29 1.70 3.16
C VAL A 71 7.27 0.69 3.76
N VAL A 72 7.22 -0.53 3.25
CA VAL A 72 7.98 -1.67 3.81
C VAL A 72 8.99 -2.23 2.80
N ASN A 73 9.61 -1.37 2.04
CA ASN A 73 10.61 -1.75 1.06
C ASN A 73 11.75 -2.53 1.72
N GLY A 74 12.08 -3.70 1.15
CA GLY A 74 13.13 -4.55 1.68
C GLY A 74 12.74 -5.40 2.88
N HIS A 75 11.48 -5.30 3.35
CA HIS A 75 11.00 -6.04 4.51
C HIS A 75 9.90 -7.05 4.17
N VAL A 76 9.70 -7.31 2.90
CA VAL A 76 8.74 -8.32 2.45
C VAL A 76 9.48 -9.62 2.21
N VAL A 77 9.00 -10.69 2.80
CA VAL A 77 9.57 -12.02 2.69
C VAL A 77 8.59 -12.96 1.99
N LYS A 78 9.12 -13.96 1.30
CA LYS A 78 8.31 -14.98 0.66
C LYS A 78 8.30 -16.21 1.56
N THR A 79 7.12 -16.66 1.93
CA THR A 79 6.96 -17.85 2.79
C THR A 79 7.22 -19.13 2.00
N SER A 80 7.37 -20.24 2.70
CA SER A 80 7.55 -21.56 2.09
C SER A 80 6.36 -21.97 1.22
N GLU A 81 5.18 -21.43 1.49
CA GLU A 81 3.97 -21.66 0.70
C GLU A 81 3.89 -20.78 -0.54
N GLY A 82 4.86 -19.91 -0.77
CA GLY A 82 4.88 -18.99 -1.89
C GLY A 82 4.07 -17.72 -1.69
N LYS A 83 3.63 -17.47 -0.48
CA LYS A 83 2.91 -16.23 -0.13
C LYS A 83 3.89 -15.15 0.30
N TYR A 84 3.46 -13.90 0.19
CA TYR A 84 4.25 -12.76 0.66
C TYR A 84 3.79 -12.36 2.06
N ASP A 85 4.75 -12.05 2.90
CA ASP A 85 4.51 -11.60 4.26
C ASP A 85 5.50 -10.49 4.61
N ILE A 86 5.25 -9.80 5.70
CA ILE A 86 6.14 -8.75 6.17
C ILE A 86 7.04 -9.33 7.24
N ASP A 87 8.33 -8.97 7.16
CA ASP A 87 9.30 -9.36 8.16
C ASP A 87 8.84 -8.86 9.54
N ASP A 88 9.00 -9.68 10.57
CA ASP A 88 8.62 -9.32 11.94
C ASP A 88 9.38 -8.10 12.46
N GLU A 89 10.53 -7.83 11.90
CA GLU A 89 11.32 -6.65 12.25
C GLU A 89 11.47 -5.74 11.04
N TYR A 90 11.01 -4.51 11.15
CA TYR A 90 11.27 -3.52 10.11
C TYR A 90 11.41 -2.13 10.69
N LYS A 91 12.12 -1.27 9.97
CA LYS A 91 12.33 0.13 10.32
C LYS A 91 11.93 1.02 9.16
N ILE A 92 11.20 2.07 9.46
CA ILE A 92 10.81 3.09 8.50
C ILE A 92 11.35 4.43 8.98
N LYS A 93 11.90 5.21 8.07
CA LYS A 93 12.45 6.53 8.39
C LYS A 93 12.10 7.53 7.30
N TYR A 94 11.44 8.62 7.69
CA TYR A 94 11.13 9.76 6.84
C TYR A 94 11.47 11.04 7.61
N GLY A 95 12.56 11.70 7.27
CA GLY A 95 12.95 12.90 7.97
C GLY A 95 13.05 12.68 9.49
N ASP A 96 12.22 13.37 10.26
CA ASP A 96 12.17 13.24 11.72
C ASP A 96 11.29 12.09 12.21
N TYR A 97 10.54 11.46 11.33
CA TYR A 97 9.68 10.32 11.65
C TYR A 97 10.48 9.02 11.56
N LYS A 98 10.43 8.25 12.63
CA LYS A 98 11.05 6.92 12.67
C LYS A 98 10.07 5.93 13.30
N LYS A 99 9.92 4.78 12.69
CA LYS A 99 9.13 3.68 13.24
C LYS A 99 9.96 2.41 13.21
N LYS A 100 10.07 1.76 14.34
CA LYS A 100 10.70 0.44 14.45
C LYS A 100 9.65 -0.56 14.93
N VAL A 101 9.50 -1.65 14.20
CA VAL A 101 8.65 -2.77 14.58
C VAL A 101 9.54 -3.97 14.86
N ASP A 102 9.35 -4.59 16.01
CA ASP A 102 10.10 -5.76 16.46
C ASP A 102 9.11 -6.68 17.15
N GLY A 103 8.55 -7.64 16.40
CA GLY A 103 7.48 -8.49 16.88
C GLY A 103 6.28 -7.69 17.38
N ASP A 104 5.96 -7.84 18.66
CA ASP A 104 4.84 -7.13 19.29
C ASP A 104 5.20 -5.73 19.80
N GLU A 105 6.48 -5.37 19.72
CA GLU A 105 6.93 -4.05 20.15
C GLU A 105 7.00 -3.08 18.98
N VAL A 106 6.37 -1.92 19.13
CA VAL A 106 6.41 -0.84 18.14
C VAL A 106 6.92 0.41 18.81
N LYS A 107 7.97 1.00 18.25
CA LYS A 107 8.52 2.28 18.69
C LYS A 107 8.38 3.30 17.58
N ILE A 108 7.76 4.43 17.88
CA ILE A 108 7.58 5.53 16.94
C ILE A 108 8.23 6.77 17.54
N LYS A 109 9.03 7.45 16.74
CA LYS A 109 9.55 8.76 17.08
C LYS A 109 9.15 9.73 15.97
N ASP A 110 8.43 10.77 16.33
CA ASP A 110 8.01 11.83 15.41
C ASP A 110 8.37 13.17 16.04
N GLY A 111 9.49 13.74 15.58
CA GLY A 111 10.04 14.95 16.19
C GLY A 111 10.33 14.74 17.67
N ASP A 112 9.64 15.49 18.52
CA ASP A 112 9.81 15.43 19.99
C ASP A 112 8.92 14.40 20.66
N THR A 113 8.03 13.75 19.92
CA THR A 113 7.09 12.77 20.45
C THR A 113 7.63 11.36 20.29
N LYS A 114 7.60 10.58 21.35
CA LYS A 114 7.97 9.17 21.34
C LYS A 114 6.79 8.33 21.77
N ILE A 115 6.49 7.31 21.00
CA ILE A 115 5.41 6.36 21.29
C ILE A 115 6.02 4.97 21.36
N LYS A 116 5.71 4.24 22.42
CA LYS A 116 6.07 2.83 22.56
C LYS A 116 4.80 2.02 22.77
N ILE A 117 4.66 0.98 21.98
CA ILE A 117 3.58 0.01 22.15
C ILE A 117 4.23 -1.34 22.40
N GLU A 118 3.85 -1.96 23.51
CA GLU A 118 4.39 -3.24 23.93
C GLU A 118 3.26 -4.02 24.62
N ASP A 119 3.02 -5.23 24.18
CA ASP A 119 1.95 -6.10 24.73
C ASP A 119 0.57 -5.43 24.74
N GLY A 120 0.28 -4.61 23.74
CA GLY A 120 -0.99 -3.87 23.65
C GLY A 120 -1.07 -2.60 24.48
N GLU A 121 -0.07 -2.31 25.30
CA GLU A 121 0.00 -1.07 26.08
C GLU A 121 0.70 0.03 25.29
N LYS A 122 0.09 1.19 25.26
CA LYS A 122 0.63 2.37 24.58
C LYS A 122 1.16 3.38 25.59
N LYS A 123 2.43 3.73 25.46
CA LYS A 123 3.06 4.79 26.24
C LYS A 123 3.47 5.92 25.33
N VAL A 124 3.12 7.14 25.68
CA VAL A 124 3.46 8.34 24.93
C VAL A 124 4.35 9.23 25.79
N LYS A 125 5.49 9.62 25.26
CA LYS A 125 6.41 10.53 25.92
C LYS A 125 6.74 11.67 24.96
N LYS A 126 6.65 12.88 25.46
CA LYS A 126 7.00 14.06 24.68
C LYS A 126 8.21 14.73 25.34
N ASP A 127 9.24 14.97 24.56
CA ASP A 127 10.41 15.68 25.01
C ASP A 127 10.16 17.20 24.91
N ASP A 128 10.44 17.92 25.98
CA ASP A 128 10.32 19.37 25.98
C ASP A 128 11.53 20.06 25.36
#